data_0b781048e0002feda114334e33d630b6
#
_entry.id   0b781048e0002feda114334e33d630b6
#
_cell.length_a   1.000
_cell.length_b   1.000
_cell.length_c   1.000
_cell.angle_alpha   90.00
_cell.angle_beta   90.00
_cell.angle_gamma   90.00
#
_symmetry.space_group_name_H-M   'P 1'
#
loop_
_entity.id
_entity.type
_entity.pdbx_description
1 polymer ?
#
loop_
_entity_poly.entity_id
_entity_poly.type
_entity_poly.pdbx_seq_one_letter_code
_entity_poly.pdbx_strand_id
1 'polypeptide(L)'
;MELGGNIGKLKVMIPPPRGVKLPEGAVRRTSGKHDKAVEHLGYHSVNLSDEDIASFETKIHTDVELIDESQKRLRETKVIPDEQLTGSQIALLKLSRAIAEDVRCVPPGGIFAAVIPPASDKVRTAGLYGTRTGALYLSVDMLSRGRDAIDTHIHELAHHLQYIQSGEAEDLTPSHAQAMTSIADKVIKGLESGRYDKLLRDIQY
;
A
#
# COMPACT_ATOMS: atom_id res chain seq x y z
N MET A 1 38.52 43.50 -5.90
CA MET A 1 37.09 43.45 -6.27
C MET A 1 36.89 42.24 -7.18
N GLU A 2 36.53 41.09 -6.60
CA GLU A 2 36.26 39.85 -7.35
C GLU A 2 34.75 39.80 -7.60
N LEU A 3 34.39 39.82 -8.88
CA LEU A 3 33.00 39.60 -9.33
C LEU A 3 32.84 38.08 -9.55
N GLY A 4 32.44 37.39 -8.50
CA GLY A 4 32.00 35.99 -8.58
C GLY A 4 30.65 35.86 -9.27
N GLY A 5 30.63 35.77 -10.58
CA GLY A 5 29.44 35.45 -11.36
C GLY A 5 29.02 34.00 -11.15
N ASN A 6 27.89 33.82 -10.46
CA ASN A 6 27.26 32.52 -10.27
C ASN A 6 26.56 32.14 -11.60
N ILE A 7 27.32 31.43 -12.48
CA ILE A 7 26.76 30.85 -13.71
C ILE A 7 25.90 29.69 -13.28
N GLY A 8 24.62 29.97 -13.03
CA GLY A 8 23.61 28.93 -12.85
C GLY A 8 23.70 27.94 -14.01
N LYS A 9 23.88 26.66 -13.69
CA LYS A 9 23.85 25.58 -14.67
C LYS A 9 22.49 25.59 -15.38
N LEU A 10 22.45 26.24 -16.55
CA LEU A 10 21.36 26.04 -17.51
C LEU A 10 21.36 24.55 -17.85
N LYS A 11 20.44 23.79 -17.27
CA LYS A 11 20.08 22.48 -17.79
C LYS A 11 19.38 22.73 -19.13
N VAL A 12 20.15 22.72 -20.20
CA VAL A 12 19.58 22.64 -21.56
C VAL A 12 18.92 21.26 -21.62
N MET A 13 17.60 21.21 -21.43
CA MET A 13 16.82 20.01 -21.72
C MET A 13 16.75 19.91 -23.25
N ILE A 14 17.59 19.06 -23.82
CA ILE A 14 17.49 18.68 -25.23
C ILE A 14 16.27 17.75 -25.29
N PRO A 15 15.23 18.07 -26.08
CA PRO A 15 14.10 17.16 -26.23
C PRO A 15 14.61 15.82 -26.79
N PRO A 16 14.07 14.69 -26.31
CA PRO A 16 14.49 13.39 -26.79
C PRO A 16 14.24 13.29 -28.31
N PRO A 17 15.12 12.63 -29.07
CA PRO A 17 14.93 12.45 -30.49
C PRO A 17 13.62 11.68 -30.76
N ARG A 18 12.91 12.01 -31.84
CA ARG A 18 11.66 11.33 -32.24
C ARG A 18 11.84 9.81 -32.25
N GLY A 19 10.89 9.08 -31.69
CA GLY A 19 10.93 7.60 -31.60
C GLY A 19 11.64 7.04 -30.36
N VAL A 20 12.07 7.86 -29.42
CA VAL A 20 12.58 7.40 -28.13
C VAL A 20 11.43 6.86 -27.30
N LYS A 21 11.56 5.60 -26.85
CA LYS A 21 10.58 5.02 -25.93
C LYS A 21 10.86 5.50 -24.50
N LEU A 22 9.79 5.78 -23.75
CA LEU A 22 9.91 6.01 -22.33
C LEU A 22 10.51 4.77 -21.65
N PRO A 23 11.34 4.97 -20.60
CA PRO A 23 11.75 3.87 -19.74
C PRO A 23 10.53 3.10 -19.20
N GLU A 24 10.65 1.80 -19.09
CA GLU A 24 9.58 0.95 -18.55
C GLU A 24 9.19 1.41 -17.15
N GLY A 25 7.90 1.59 -16.93
CA GLY A 25 7.38 2.05 -15.63
C GLY A 25 7.53 3.56 -15.38
N ALA A 26 7.87 4.35 -16.38
CA ALA A 26 7.87 5.80 -16.27
C ALA A 26 6.46 6.36 -16.54
N VAL A 27 6.03 7.30 -15.67
CA VAL A 27 4.80 8.07 -15.83
C VAL A 27 5.12 9.57 -15.78
N ARG A 28 4.32 10.38 -16.46
CA ARG A 28 4.49 11.84 -16.42
C ARG A 28 4.11 12.37 -15.06
N ARG A 29 5.03 13.11 -14.44
CA ARG A 29 4.80 13.83 -13.20
C ARG A 29 3.92 15.07 -13.47
N THR A 30 2.79 15.18 -12.78
CA THR A 30 1.99 16.41 -12.75
C THR A 30 2.31 17.24 -11.52
N SER A 31 2.64 16.56 -10.39
CA SER A 31 2.97 17.20 -9.12
C SER A 31 3.87 16.27 -8.30
N GLY A 32 4.87 16.81 -7.61
CA GLY A 32 5.71 16.03 -6.69
C GLY A 32 4.98 15.41 -5.48
N LYS A 33 3.72 15.74 -5.29
CA LYS A 33 2.88 15.16 -4.22
C LYS A 33 2.61 13.67 -4.44
N HIS A 34 2.68 13.21 -5.68
CA HIS A 34 2.27 11.86 -6.08
C HIS A 34 3.44 10.88 -6.19
N ASP A 35 4.68 11.35 -6.06
CA ASP A 35 5.87 10.54 -6.30
C ASP A 35 5.91 9.26 -5.47
N LYS A 36 5.64 9.36 -4.16
CA LYS A 36 5.61 8.18 -3.27
C LYS A 36 4.54 7.17 -3.65
N ALA A 37 3.34 7.66 -3.98
CA ALA A 37 2.24 6.78 -4.39
C ALA A 37 2.55 6.07 -5.70
N VAL A 38 3.18 6.76 -6.65
CA VAL A 38 3.65 6.20 -7.92
C VAL A 38 4.72 5.13 -7.70
N GLU A 39 5.70 5.38 -6.82
CA GLU A 39 6.73 4.40 -6.44
C GLU A 39 6.10 3.16 -5.79
N HIS A 40 5.14 3.34 -4.92
CA HIS A 40 4.40 2.24 -4.27
C HIS A 40 3.64 1.36 -5.28
N LEU A 41 3.19 1.94 -6.39
CA LEU A 41 2.56 1.21 -7.50
C LEU A 41 3.58 0.54 -8.44
N GLY A 42 4.89 0.61 -8.14
CA GLY A 42 5.96 0.01 -8.93
C GLY A 42 6.35 0.84 -10.16
N TYR A 43 6.01 2.12 -10.17
CA TYR A 43 6.31 3.06 -11.24
C TYR A 43 7.21 4.18 -10.73
N HIS A 44 7.69 5.05 -11.62
CA HIS A 44 8.46 6.23 -11.25
C HIS A 44 8.00 7.46 -12.06
N SER A 45 7.91 8.59 -11.37
CA SER A 45 7.51 9.85 -11.97
C SER A 45 8.68 10.49 -12.72
N VAL A 46 8.43 10.97 -13.92
CA VAL A 46 9.40 11.72 -14.75
C VAL A 46 8.82 13.07 -15.15
N ASN A 47 9.67 14.09 -15.15
CA ASN A 47 9.28 15.40 -15.65
C ASN A 47 9.37 15.40 -17.20
N LEU A 48 8.24 15.56 -17.87
CA LEU A 48 8.14 15.65 -19.32
C LEU A 48 7.39 16.91 -19.69
N SER A 49 7.95 17.69 -20.64
CA SER A 49 7.25 18.79 -21.28
C SER A 49 6.21 18.26 -22.27
N ASP A 50 5.30 19.13 -22.72
CA ASP A 50 4.34 18.75 -23.77
C ASP A 50 5.03 18.44 -25.09
N GLU A 51 6.19 19.07 -25.37
CA GLU A 51 7.04 18.79 -26.52
C GLU A 51 7.67 17.40 -26.42
N ASP A 52 8.15 17.00 -25.24
CA ASP A 52 8.67 15.65 -25.01
C ASP A 52 7.58 14.62 -25.28
N ILE A 53 6.38 14.84 -24.74
CA ILE A 53 5.24 13.93 -24.88
C ILE A 53 4.88 13.76 -26.37
N ALA A 54 4.83 14.84 -27.13
CA ALA A 54 4.54 14.79 -28.54
C ALA A 54 5.59 14.00 -29.36
N SER A 55 6.78 13.77 -28.80
CA SER A 55 7.85 13.00 -29.44
C SER A 55 7.72 11.49 -29.25
N PHE A 56 6.89 11.03 -28.31
CA PHE A 56 6.69 9.60 -28.05
C PHE A 56 5.57 9.03 -28.92
N GLU A 57 5.75 7.80 -29.40
CA GLU A 57 4.75 7.09 -30.22
C GLU A 57 3.60 6.50 -29.40
N THR A 58 3.79 6.35 -28.08
CA THR A 58 2.82 5.73 -27.18
C THR A 58 2.20 6.75 -26.23
N LYS A 59 0.93 6.52 -25.87
CA LYS A 59 0.27 7.33 -24.85
C LYS A 59 1.03 7.18 -23.52
N ILE A 60 1.40 8.32 -22.95
CA ILE A 60 2.06 8.39 -21.65
C ILE A 60 0.99 8.67 -20.60
N HIS A 61 0.90 7.78 -19.60
CA HIS A 61 0.04 8.02 -18.46
C HIS A 61 0.66 9.05 -17.52
N THR A 62 -0.19 9.87 -16.91
CA THR A 62 0.22 10.76 -15.81
C THR A 62 0.19 10.02 -14.48
N ASP A 63 0.89 10.57 -13.48
CA ASP A 63 0.83 10.10 -12.10
C ASP A 63 -0.61 10.09 -11.55
N VAL A 64 -1.42 11.10 -11.88
CA VAL A 64 -2.83 11.18 -11.48
C VAL A 64 -3.66 10.07 -12.12
N GLU A 65 -3.52 9.86 -13.44
CA GLU A 65 -4.24 8.79 -14.16
C GLU A 65 -3.91 7.41 -13.56
N LEU A 66 -2.62 7.14 -13.23
CA LEU A 66 -2.19 5.89 -12.63
C LEU A 66 -2.83 5.67 -11.25
N ILE A 67 -2.84 6.70 -10.40
CA ILE A 67 -3.44 6.64 -9.07
C ILE A 67 -4.96 6.43 -9.16
N ASP A 68 -5.63 7.16 -10.03
CA ASP A 68 -7.08 7.02 -10.22
C ASP A 68 -7.45 5.61 -10.72
N GLU A 69 -6.66 5.05 -11.62
CA GLU A 69 -6.84 3.68 -12.10
C GLU A 69 -6.64 2.66 -10.99
N SER A 70 -5.58 2.81 -10.18
CA SER A 70 -5.34 1.97 -9.01
C SER A 70 -6.50 2.03 -8.02
N GLN A 71 -6.97 3.23 -7.67
CA GLN A 71 -8.11 3.40 -6.78
C GLN A 71 -9.39 2.78 -7.34
N LYS A 72 -9.61 2.87 -8.65
CA LYS A 72 -10.74 2.24 -9.31
C LYS A 72 -10.67 0.72 -9.21
N ARG A 73 -9.51 0.12 -9.48
CA ARG A 73 -9.27 -1.33 -9.32
C ARG A 73 -9.54 -1.77 -7.89
N LEU A 74 -8.99 -1.07 -6.88
CA LEU A 74 -9.17 -1.43 -5.47
C LEU A 74 -10.63 -1.32 -4.98
N ARG A 75 -11.47 -0.50 -5.63
CA ARG A 75 -12.93 -0.47 -5.35
C ARG A 75 -13.65 -1.75 -5.77
N GLU A 76 -13.06 -2.58 -6.60
CA GLU A 76 -13.60 -3.88 -7.01
C GLU A 76 -13.30 -5.00 -5.99
N THR A 77 -12.72 -4.67 -4.85
CA THR A 77 -12.49 -5.60 -3.74
C THR A 77 -13.78 -6.30 -3.34
N LYS A 78 -13.74 -7.64 -3.30
CA LYS A 78 -14.89 -8.48 -2.97
C LYS A 78 -14.64 -9.23 -1.67
N VAL A 79 -15.48 -8.98 -0.67
CA VAL A 79 -15.46 -9.71 0.60
C VAL A 79 -15.84 -11.17 0.34
N ILE A 80 -15.09 -12.07 0.97
CA ILE A 80 -15.36 -13.50 0.97
C ILE A 80 -15.99 -13.86 2.31
N PRO A 81 -17.19 -14.46 2.32
CA PRO A 81 -17.82 -14.95 3.54
C PRO A 81 -16.97 -15.98 4.28
N ASP A 82 -17.01 -15.97 5.61
CA ASP A 82 -16.18 -16.88 6.43
C ASP A 82 -16.44 -18.36 6.06
N GLU A 83 -17.65 -18.74 5.61
CA GLU A 83 -18.03 -20.09 5.21
C GLU A 83 -17.35 -20.58 3.92
N GLN A 84 -16.78 -19.67 3.14
CA GLN A 84 -16.05 -20.00 1.90
C GLN A 84 -14.53 -20.09 2.13
N LEU A 85 -14.06 -19.81 3.34
CA LEU A 85 -12.65 -19.87 3.71
C LEU A 85 -12.26 -21.28 4.16
N THR A 86 -10.99 -21.63 3.95
CA THR A 86 -10.42 -22.84 4.55
C THR A 86 -10.27 -22.70 6.06
N GLY A 87 -10.12 -23.82 6.78
CA GLY A 87 -9.92 -23.79 8.23
C GLY A 87 -8.75 -22.92 8.67
N SER A 88 -7.61 -23.01 7.94
CA SER A 88 -6.42 -22.18 8.22
C SER A 88 -6.67 -20.69 7.96
N GLN A 89 -7.35 -20.34 6.87
CA GLN A 89 -7.71 -18.93 6.58
C GLN A 89 -8.67 -18.37 7.63
N ILE A 90 -9.65 -19.16 8.10
CA ILE A 90 -10.54 -18.77 9.20
C ILE A 90 -9.75 -18.55 10.48
N ALA A 91 -8.81 -19.44 10.81
CA ALA A 91 -7.98 -19.32 12.02
C ALA A 91 -7.15 -18.03 11.98
N LEU A 92 -6.54 -17.72 10.84
CA LEU A 92 -5.80 -16.46 10.64
C LEU A 92 -6.69 -15.23 10.74
N LEU A 93 -7.88 -15.26 10.14
CA LEU A 93 -8.82 -14.15 10.22
C LEU A 93 -9.30 -13.93 11.66
N LYS A 94 -9.55 -15.01 12.41
CA LYS A 94 -9.86 -14.94 13.84
C LYS A 94 -8.69 -14.40 14.66
N LEU A 95 -7.45 -14.80 14.33
CA LEU A 95 -6.25 -14.26 14.98
C LEU A 95 -6.12 -12.76 14.71
N SER A 96 -6.34 -12.31 13.47
CA SER A 96 -6.33 -10.90 13.10
C SER A 96 -7.36 -10.08 13.90
N ARG A 97 -8.57 -10.60 14.07
CA ARG A 97 -9.63 -9.98 14.88
C ARG A 97 -9.22 -9.92 16.36
N ALA A 98 -8.67 -11.02 16.91
CA ALA A 98 -8.20 -11.09 18.28
C ALA A 98 -7.03 -10.12 18.57
N ILE A 99 -6.10 -9.99 17.62
CA ILE A 99 -5.00 -9.00 17.70
C ILE A 99 -5.57 -7.59 17.76
N ALA A 100 -6.51 -7.24 16.88
CA ALA A 100 -7.11 -5.91 16.85
C ALA A 100 -7.83 -5.55 18.16
N GLU A 101 -8.53 -6.52 18.76
CA GLU A 101 -9.16 -6.38 20.07
C GLU A 101 -8.13 -6.18 21.19
N ASP A 102 -7.07 -7.00 21.22
CA ASP A 102 -6.02 -6.95 22.23
C ASP A 102 -5.24 -5.63 22.22
N VAL A 103 -4.94 -5.12 21.03
CA VAL A 103 -4.27 -3.82 20.88
C VAL A 103 -5.23 -2.63 21.02
N ARG A 104 -6.54 -2.87 21.19
CA ARG A 104 -7.61 -1.88 21.27
C ARG A 104 -7.67 -0.96 20.05
N CYS A 105 -7.54 -1.55 18.88
CA CYS A 105 -7.52 -0.87 17.60
C CYS A 105 -8.41 -1.60 16.59
N VAL A 106 -9.68 -1.84 16.96
CA VAL A 106 -10.64 -2.54 16.10
C VAL A 106 -11.17 -1.58 15.04
N PRO A 107 -11.00 -1.87 13.74
CA PRO A 107 -11.57 -1.06 12.68
C PRO A 107 -13.11 -1.06 12.77
N PRO A 108 -13.78 0.11 12.75
CA PRO A 108 -15.23 0.20 12.91
C PRO A 108 -16.01 -0.51 11.79
N GLY A 109 -15.44 -0.60 10.61
CA GLY A 109 -16.02 -1.35 9.48
C GLY A 109 -15.77 -2.85 9.55
N GLY A 110 -14.96 -3.34 10.51
CA GLY A 110 -14.62 -4.76 10.67
C GLY A 110 -13.37 -5.20 9.94
N ILE A 111 -13.03 -6.50 10.10
CA ILE A 111 -11.87 -7.15 9.45
C ILE A 111 -12.39 -8.34 8.64
N PHE A 112 -12.08 -8.37 7.35
CA PHE A 112 -12.63 -9.31 6.37
C PHE A 112 -11.52 -9.97 5.54
N ALA A 113 -11.78 -11.20 5.13
CA ALA A 113 -11.08 -11.81 4.00
C ALA A 113 -11.67 -11.27 2.69
N ALA A 114 -10.84 -11.04 1.70
CA ALA A 114 -11.29 -10.50 0.42
C ALA A 114 -10.45 -10.98 -0.77
N VAL A 115 -11.03 -10.98 -1.94
CA VAL A 115 -10.31 -10.95 -3.21
C VAL A 115 -10.02 -9.48 -3.51
N ILE A 116 -8.76 -9.10 -3.41
CA ILE A 116 -8.30 -7.73 -3.63
C ILE A 116 -7.62 -7.71 -5.01
N PRO A 117 -8.09 -6.89 -5.96
CA PRO A 117 -7.41 -6.70 -7.23
C PRO A 117 -6.00 -6.14 -7.02
N PRO A 118 -5.05 -6.43 -7.93
CA PRO A 118 -3.74 -5.79 -7.88
C PRO A 118 -3.86 -4.28 -8.02
N ALA A 119 -3.14 -3.53 -7.18
CA ALA A 119 -3.13 -2.07 -7.22
C ALA A 119 -2.60 -1.52 -8.55
N SER A 120 -1.70 -2.27 -9.19
CA SER A 120 -1.19 -2.00 -10.53
C SER A 120 -0.82 -3.31 -11.23
N ASP A 121 -0.38 -3.23 -12.47
CA ASP A 121 0.13 -4.40 -13.21
C ASP A 121 1.45 -4.93 -12.62
N LYS A 122 2.11 -4.14 -11.77
CA LYS A 122 3.39 -4.47 -11.14
C LYS A 122 3.26 -4.86 -9.66
N VAL A 123 2.19 -4.43 -8.98
CA VAL A 123 2.05 -4.57 -7.53
C VAL A 123 0.77 -5.30 -7.16
N ARG A 124 0.90 -6.43 -6.47
CA ARG A 124 -0.20 -7.15 -5.85
C ARG A 124 -0.52 -6.55 -4.48
N THR A 125 -1.79 -6.52 -4.13
CA THR A 125 -2.27 -6.01 -2.85
C THR A 125 -2.50 -7.16 -1.88
N ALA A 126 -1.74 -7.19 -0.81
CA ALA A 126 -1.81 -8.22 0.24
C ALA A 126 -2.90 -7.92 1.27
N GLY A 127 -3.07 -6.65 1.61
CA GLY A 127 -4.08 -6.11 2.50
C GLY A 127 -4.54 -4.73 2.02
N LEU A 128 -5.58 -4.21 2.63
CA LEU A 128 -6.12 -2.89 2.32
C LEU A 128 -6.89 -2.34 3.52
N TYR A 129 -6.52 -1.17 4.02
CA TYR A 129 -7.36 -0.39 4.90
C TYR A 129 -8.21 0.61 4.09
N GLY A 130 -9.51 0.44 4.13
CA GLY A 130 -10.45 1.31 3.43
C GLY A 130 -10.84 2.51 4.30
N THR A 131 -10.23 3.67 4.13
CA THR A 131 -10.50 4.89 4.91
C THR A 131 -11.98 5.33 4.85
N ARG A 132 -12.66 5.10 3.72
CA ARG A 132 -14.07 5.41 3.54
C ARG A 132 -15.01 4.43 4.26
N THR A 133 -14.66 3.16 4.32
CA THR A 133 -15.46 2.10 4.95
C THR A 133 -15.09 1.90 6.41
N GLY A 134 -13.91 2.34 6.82
CA GLY A 134 -13.31 2.01 8.10
C GLY A 134 -13.02 0.52 8.27
N ALA A 135 -12.99 -0.25 7.19
CA ALA A 135 -12.78 -1.69 7.20
C ALA A 135 -11.36 -2.06 6.78
N LEU A 136 -10.87 -3.19 7.31
CA LEU A 136 -9.60 -3.80 6.95
C LEU A 136 -9.87 -5.07 6.16
N TYR A 137 -9.24 -5.20 5.01
CA TYR A 137 -9.36 -6.35 4.13
C TYR A 137 -8.02 -7.08 4.04
N LEU A 138 -8.04 -8.39 4.23
CA LEU A 138 -6.88 -9.27 4.04
C LEU A 138 -7.12 -10.13 2.81
N SER A 139 -6.18 -10.14 1.89
CA SER A 139 -6.27 -10.96 0.69
C SER A 139 -6.35 -12.44 1.07
N VAL A 140 -7.23 -13.21 0.42
CA VAL A 140 -7.31 -14.67 0.61
C VAL A 140 -6.00 -15.36 0.23
N ASP A 141 -5.25 -14.81 -0.73
CA ASP A 141 -3.92 -15.29 -1.10
C ASP A 141 -2.92 -15.09 0.05
N MET A 142 -3.00 -13.97 0.76
CA MET A 142 -2.17 -13.70 1.94
C MET A 142 -2.57 -14.62 3.10
N LEU A 143 -3.86 -14.78 3.36
CA LEU A 143 -4.35 -15.70 4.39
C LEU A 143 -3.95 -17.17 4.11
N SER A 144 -3.59 -17.50 2.88
CA SER A 144 -3.08 -18.85 2.53
C SER A 144 -1.59 -19.02 2.84
N ARG A 145 -0.87 -17.95 3.25
CA ARG A 145 0.56 -17.99 3.60
C ARG A 145 0.83 -18.31 5.07
N GLY A 146 -0.19 -18.69 5.80
CA GLY A 146 -0.04 -19.03 7.20
C GLY A 146 0.40 -17.82 8.05
N ARG A 147 1.37 -18.03 8.94
CA ARG A 147 1.80 -16.97 9.89
C ARG A 147 2.42 -15.74 9.23
N ASP A 148 2.88 -15.84 8.00
CA ASP A 148 3.42 -14.70 7.24
C ASP A 148 2.36 -13.61 6.99
N ALA A 149 1.06 -13.95 7.15
CA ALA A 149 -0.01 -12.97 7.05
C ALA A 149 -0.09 -12.00 8.26
N ILE A 150 0.60 -12.28 9.35
CA ILE A 150 0.54 -11.48 10.59
C ILE A 150 1.21 -10.10 10.37
N ASP A 151 2.29 -10.05 9.62
CA ASP A 151 2.99 -8.80 9.29
C ASP A 151 2.09 -7.89 8.43
N THR A 152 1.43 -8.44 7.40
CA THR A 152 0.45 -7.71 6.61
C THR A 152 -0.70 -7.19 7.47
N HIS A 153 -1.20 -8.02 8.40
CA HIS A 153 -2.25 -7.57 9.32
C HIS A 153 -1.79 -6.40 10.20
N ILE A 154 -0.57 -6.47 10.76
CA ILE A 154 0.00 -5.38 11.56
C ILE A 154 0.13 -4.12 10.73
N HIS A 155 0.58 -4.23 9.49
CA HIS A 155 0.72 -3.11 8.55
C HIS A 155 -0.63 -2.42 8.30
N GLU A 156 -1.66 -3.18 7.92
CA GLU A 156 -2.98 -2.62 7.63
C GLU A 156 -3.67 -2.05 8.88
N LEU A 157 -3.44 -2.67 10.05
CA LEU A 157 -3.94 -2.17 11.30
C LEU A 157 -3.23 -0.87 11.72
N ALA A 158 -1.96 -0.70 11.33
CA ALA A 158 -1.22 0.54 11.54
C ALA A 158 -1.80 1.70 10.71
N HIS A 159 -2.26 1.45 9.48
CA HIS A 159 -3.00 2.45 8.70
C HIS A 159 -4.28 2.88 9.41
N HIS A 160 -5.03 1.94 10.00
CA HIS A 160 -6.20 2.31 10.79
C HIS A 160 -5.83 3.16 12.00
N LEU A 161 -4.79 2.77 12.77
CA LEU A 161 -4.34 3.54 13.93
C LEU A 161 -3.85 4.93 13.54
N GLN A 162 -3.09 5.06 12.47
CA GLN A 162 -2.65 6.34 11.91
C GLN A 162 -3.86 7.21 11.53
N TYR A 163 -4.83 6.62 10.82
CA TYR A 163 -6.01 7.34 10.35
C TYR A 163 -6.84 7.93 11.49
N ILE A 164 -7.06 7.19 12.58
CA ILE A 164 -7.80 7.72 13.73
C ILE A 164 -7.02 8.79 14.50
N GLN A 165 -5.69 8.84 14.40
CA GLN A 165 -4.85 9.81 15.07
C GLN A 165 -4.62 11.09 14.26
N SER A 166 -4.48 10.99 12.94
CA SER A 166 -4.08 12.11 12.06
C SER A 166 -5.04 12.37 10.90
N GLY A 167 -5.99 11.48 10.64
CA GLY A 167 -6.83 11.54 9.43
C GLY A 167 -6.12 11.08 8.15
N GLU A 168 -4.87 10.59 8.26
CA GLU A 168 -4.05 10.13 7.15
C GLU A 168 -3.83 8.61 7.26
N ALA A 169 -3.69 7.94 6.13
CA ALA A 169 -3.35 6.51 6.06
C ALA A 169 -2.32 6.33 4.93
N GLU A 170 -1.12 6.84 5.17
CA GLU A 170 -0.03 6.85 4.19
C GLU A 170 1.13 5.97 4.66
N ASP A 171 1.67 5.18 3.74
CA ASP A 171 2.90 4.44 3.95
C ASP A 171 4.12 5.36 4.12
N LEU A 172 5.19 4.80 4.71
CA LEU A 172 6.50 5.42 4.83
C LEU A 172 6.52 6.77 5.57
N THR A 173 5.50 7.02 6.39
CA THR A 173 5.48 8.18 7.30
C THR A 173 5.99 7.80 8.68
N PRO A 174 6.56 8.74 9.45
CA PRO A 174 6.96 8.48 10.84
C PRO A 174 5.79 8.01 11.72
N SER A 175 4.57 8.55 11.49
CA SER A 175 3.36 8.16 12.22
C SER A 175 2.94 6.71 11.93
N HIS A 176 3.03 6.27 10.66
CA HIS A 176 2.77 4.89 10.29
C HIS A 176 3.80 3.94 10.91
N ALA A 177 5.10 4.26 10.83
CA ALA A 177 6.15 3.47 11.44
C ALA A 177 5.99 3.36 12.97
N GLN A 178 5.59 4.43 13.65
CA GLN A 178 5.30 4.43 15.08
C GLN A 178 4.08 3.55 15.41
N ALA A 179 3.02 3.63 14.60
CA ALA A 179 1.84 2.80 14.75
C ALA A 179 2.18 1.31 14.61
N MET A 180 2.92 0.94 13.55
CA MET A 180 3.42 -0.44 13.34
C MET A 180 4.20 -0.95 14.55
N THR A 181 5.17 -0.18 15.03
CA THR A 181 6.01 -0.55 16.16
C THR A 181 5.18 -0.75 17.43
N SER A 182 4.21 0.14 17.70
CA SER A 182 3.33 0.05 18.85
C SER A 182 2.43 -1.18 18.81
N ILE A 183 1.92 -1.54 17.64
CA ILE A 183 1.10 -2.74 17.46
C ILE A 183 1.97 -3.98 17.58
N ALA A 184 3.13 -4.02 16.92
CA ALA A 184 4.05 -5.16 16.94
C ALA A 184 4.52 -5.49 18.38
N ASP A 185 4.86 -4.49 19.21
CA ASP A 185 5.23 -4.69 20.62
C ASP A 185 4.11 -5.43 21.39
N LYS A 186 2.85 -5.05 21.21
CA LYS A 186 1.72 -5.70 21.86
C LYS A 186 1.49 -7.12 21.34
N VAL A 187 1.62 -7.32 20.02
CA VAL A 187 1.50 -8.64 19.40
C VAL A 187 2.58 -9.60 19.94
N ILE A 188 3.83 -9.14 20.00
CA ILE A 188 4.94 -9.94 20.56
C ILE A 188 4.64 -10.34 22.00
N LYS A 189 4.22 -9.41 22.87
CA LYS A 189 3.82 -9.71 24.24
C LYS A 189 2.65 -10.70 24.33
N GLY A 190 1.70 -10.60 23.40
CA GLY A 190 0.60 -11.56 23.28
C GLY A 190 1.08 -12.96 22.89
N LEU A 191 2.02 -13.06 21.97
CA LEU A 191 2.67 -14.31 21.56
C LEU A 191 3.46 -14.94 22.70
N GLU A 192 4.33 -14.17 23.37
CA GLU A 192 5.15 -14.62 24.50
C GLU A 192 4.31 -15.11 25.69
N SER A 193 3.16 -14.50 25.93
CA SER A 193 2.24 -14.90 27.00
C SER A 193 1.37 -16.13 26.63
N GLY A 194 1.47 -16.67 25.44
CA GLY A 194 0.64 -17.77 24.95
C GLY A 194 -0.81 -17.40 24.65
N ARG A 195 -1.14 -16.10 24.61
CA ARG A 195 -2.51 -15.59 24.41
C ARG A 195 -3.14 -16.09 23.12
N TYR A 196 -2.37 -16.28 22.09
CA TYR A 196 -2.82 -16.68 20.76
C TYR A 196 -2.59 -18.18 20.47
N ASP A 197 -2.06 -18.97 21.40
CA ASP A 197 -1.64 -20.36 21.16
C ASP A 197 -2.75 -21.24 20.59
N LYS A 198 -3.99 -21.05 21.06
CA LYS A 198 -5.13 -21.82 20.54
C LYS A 198 -5.39 -21.53 19.07
N LEU A 199 -5.35 -20.25 18.67
CA LEU A 199 -5.57 -19.85 17.27
C LEU A 199 -4.40 -20.25 16.37
N LEU A 200 -3.17 -20.14 16.91
CA LEU A 200 -1.96 -20.51 16.16
C LEU A 200 -1.86 -21.99 15.84
N ARG A 201 -2.45 -22.87 16.67
CA ARG A 201 -2.47 -24.33 16.41
C ARG A 201 -3.31 -24.71 15.19
N ASP A 202 -4.34 -23.94 14.91
CA ASP A 202 -5.26 -24.20 13.79
C ASP A 202 -4.74 -23.63 12.46
N ILE A 203 -3.62 -22.89 12.48
CA ILE A 203 -2.99 -22.30 11.30
C ILE A 203 -1.99 -23.30 10.74
N GLN A 204 -2.23 -23.76 9.52
CA GLN A 204 -1.28 -24.58 8.77
C GLN A 204 -0.15 -23.72 8.20
N TYR A 205 1.05 -24.32 8.11
CA TYR A 205 2.24 -23.69 7.51
C TYR A 205 2.28 -23.96 6.01
#